data_59d6310454cacf0c41d0ac51979d199f
#
_entry.id   59d6310454cacf0c41d0ac51979d199f
#
_cell.length_a   1.000
_cell.length_b   1.000
_cell.length_c   1.000
_cell.angle_alpha   90.00
_cell.angle_beta   90.00
_cell.angle_gamma   90.00
#
_symmetry.space_group_name_H-M   'P 1'
#
loop_
_entity.id
_entity.type
_entity.pdbx_description
1 polymer ?
#
loop_
_entity_poly.entity_id
_entity_poly.type
_entity_poly.pdbx_seq_one_letter_code
_entity_poly.pdbx_strand_id
1 'polypeptide(L)'
;MKGGHKQAALKRLDNALLKASEANDDIMFLSELDGFFAGLLVCPDMIPPSRWLKEVWGGNGEPSFDSLEEMQALLDLLMAHYNRVAQMLTPPASYGPVMDEDRRSGQVIIADWVEGFIRAVRLQPSSWQRLSESDDEEAITAFSLMLEIPLVGTGKGDLDAARGAKLIADAPDLIPSLVLEMNRFTKSLPFERPGGAFPFPANMPAAPVSTSKAGRNDPCPCGSGKKYKKCCGAN
;
A
#
# COMPACT_ATOMS: atom_id res chain seq x y z
N MET A 1 -0.64 6.37 -24.21
CA MET A 1 -0.29 4.93 -24.09
C MET A 1 0.04 4.46 -22.67
N LYS A 2 0.25 5.34 -21.65
CA LYS A 2 0.53 4.93 -20.25
C LYS A 2 -0.69 4.42 -19.46
N GLY A 3 -1.93 4.73 -19.86
CA GLY A 3 -3.15 4.32 -19.15
C GLY A 3 -3.50 2.83 -19.29
N GLY A 4 -3.33 2.24 -20.46
CA GLY A 4 -3.71 0.85 -20.73
C GLY A 4 -2.89 -0.19 -19.94
N HIS A 5 -1.58 0.06 -19.73
CA HIS A 5 -0.74 -0.82 -18.92
C HIS A 5 -1.09 -0.78 -17.43
N LYS A 6 -1.51 0.40 -16.93
CA LYS A 6 -1.95 0.56 -15.53
C LYS A 6 -3.23 -0.25 -15.27
N GLN A 7 -4.19 -0.16 -16.17
CA GLN A 7 -5.47 -0.88 -16.05
C GLN A 7 -5.29 -2.41 -16.15
N ALA A 8 -4.39 -2.89 -17.02
CA ALA A 8 -4.08 -4.30 -17.15
C ALA A 8 -3.42 -4.89 -15.88
N ALA A 9 -2.58 -4.12 -15.18
CA ALA A 9 -1.96 -4.54 -13.92
C ALA A 9 -2.99 -4.64 -12.81
N LEU A 10 -3.88 -3.65 -12.65
CA LEU A 10 -4.97 -3.69 -11.69
C LEU A 10 -5.91 -4.87 -11.94
N LYS A 11 -6.30 -5.11 -13.18
CA LYS A 11 -7.15 -6.25 -13.52
C LYS A 11 -6.51 -7.60 -13.18
N ARG A 12 -5.19 -7.72 -13.35
CA ARG A 12 -4.48 -8.95 -12.93
C ARG A 12 -4.50 -9.14 -11.43
N LEU A 13 -4.28 -8.07 -10.65
CA LEU A 13 -4.36 -8.12 -9.21
C LEU A 13 -5.77 -8.47 -8.75
N ASP A 14 -6.78 -7.79 -9.28
CA ASP A 14 -8.20 -8.04 -9.00
C ASP A 14 -8.59 -9.50 -9.23
N ASN A 15 -8.26 -10.06 -10.40
CA ASN A 15 -8.50 -11.47 -10.69
C ASN A 15 -7.75 -12.43 -9.74
N ALA A 16 -6.55 -12.08 -9.32
CA ALA A 16 -5.77 -12.91 -8.39
C ALA A 16 -6.37 -12.88 -6.97
N LEU A 17 -6.85 -11.71 -6.52
CA LEU A 17 -7.56 -11.58 -5.24
C LEU A 17 -8.89 -12.33 -5.27
N LEU A 18 -9.67 -12.20 -6.34
CA LEU A 18 -10.93 -12.97 -6.53
C LEU A 18 -10.68 -14.47 -6.50
N LYS A 19 -9.61 -14.96 -7.15
CA LYS A 19 -9.26 -16.38 -7.08
C LYS A 19 -8.88 -16.80 -5.64
N ALA A 20 -8.07 -15.99 -4.96
CA ALA A 20 -7.66 -16.29 -3.59
C ALA A 20 -8.84 -16.24 -2.60
N SER A 21 -9.89 -15.46 -2.88
CA SER A 21 -11.11 -15.40 -2.07
C SER A 21 -11.94 -16.68 -2.12
N GLU A 22 -11.77 -17.54 -3.13
CA GLU A 22 -12.43 -18.85 -3.19
C GLU A 22 -12.01 -19.77 -2.02
N ALA A 23 -10.80 -19.58 -1.51
CA ALA A 23 -10.25 -20.34 -0.38
C ALA A 23 -10.32 -19.58 0.95
N ASN A 24 -10.51 -18.26 0.91
CA ASN A 24 -10.53 -17.39 2.10
C ASN A 24 -11.40 -16.16 1.85
N ASP A 25 -12.62 -16.20 2.36
CA ASP A 25 -13.62 -15.13 2.20
C ASP A 25 -13.22 -13.81 2.88
N ASP A 26 -12.24 -13.83 3.80
CA ASP A 26 -11.79 -12.67 4.57
C ASP A 26 -10.67 -11.86 3.88
N ILE A 27 -10.22 -12.29 2.70
CA ILE A 27 -9.17 -11.57 1.96
C ILE A 27 -9.67 -10.20 1.49
N MET A 28 -8.82 -9.20 1.56
CA MET A 28 -9.14 -7.87 1.04
C MET A 28 -9.32 -7.88 -0.48
N PHE A 29 -10.40 -7.26 -0.97
CA PHE A 29 -10.58 -6.98 -2.39
C PHE A 29 -9.83 -5.72 -2.82
N LEU A 30 -9.79 -5.45 -4.11
CA LEU A 30 -8.90 -4.44 -4.70
C LEU A 30 -9.15 -3.03 -4.16
N SER A 31 -10.40 -2.60 -3.98
CA SER A 31 -10.74 -1.29 -3.44
C SER A 31 -10.30 -1.16 -1.98
N GLU A 32 -10.62 -2.15 -1.15
CA GLU A 32 -10.20 -2.21 0.26
C GLU A 32 -8.67 -2.23 0.38
N LEU A 33 -8.00 -3.03 -0.43
CA LEU A 33 -6.54 -3.11 -0.47
C LEU A 33 -5.88 -1.78 -0.85
N ASP A 34 -6.45 -1.03 -1.80
CA ASP A 34 -5.93 0.28 -2.19
C ASP A 34 -6.04 1.29 -1.03
N GLY A 35 -7.19 1.30 -0.35
CA GLY A 35 -7.39 2.13 0.84
C GLY A 35 -6.45 1.74 1.99
N PHE A 36 -6.27 0.45 2.20
CA PHE A 36 -5.33 -0.08 3.19
C PHE A 36 -3.89 0.35 2.90
N PHE A 37 -3.43 0.22 1.66
CA PHE A 37 -2.09 0.68 1.27
C PHE A 37 -1.93 2.19 1.37
N ALA A 38 -2.96 2.97 1.04
CA ALA A 38 -2.94 4.41 1.26
C ALA A 38 -2.73 4.72 2.75
N GLY A 39 -3.51 4.09 3.64
CA GLY A 39 -3.37 4.26 5.09
C GLY A 39 -2.00 3.85 5.62
N LEU A 40 -1.45 2.71 5.17
CA LEU A 40 -0.09 2.29 5.55
C LEU A 40 0.99 3.30 5.17
N LEU A 41 0.87 3.87 3.96
CA LEU A 41 1.89 4.76 3.38
C LEU A 41 1.84 6.18 3.92
N VAL A 42 0.67 6.64 4.38
CA VAL A 42 0.51 7.93 5.05
C VAL A 42 0.57 7.84 6.57
N CYS A 43 0.74 6.63 7.13
CA CYS A 43 0.99 6.47 8.55
C CYS A 43 2.31 7.17 8.94
N PRO A 44 2.35 7.93 10.05
CA PRO A 44 3.56 8.59 10.52
C PRO A 44 4.74 7.65 10.76
N ASP A 45 4.48 6.43 11.19
CA ASP A 45 5.52 5.41 11.37
C ASP A 45 5.38 4.28 10.34
N MET A 46 6.51 3.79 9.87
CA MET A 46 6.54 2.69 8.89
C MET A 46 6.03 1.39 9.53
N ILE A 47 5.03 0.78 8.90
CA ILE A 47 4.52 -0.53 9.28
C ILE A 47 5.14 -1.59 8.36
N PRO A 48 5.94 -2.55 8.88
CA PRO A 48 6.64 -3.53 8.06
C PRO A 48 5.68 -4.54 7.41
N PRO A 49 6.01 -5.09 6.23
CA PRO A 49 5.20 -6.09 5.54
C PRO A 49 4.84 -7.31 6.37
N SER A 50 5.74 -7.78 7.23
CA SER A 50 5.50 -8.90 8.15
C SER A 50 4.34 -8.67 9.13
N ARG A 51 3.98 -7.40 9.35
CA ARG A 51 2.88 -7.02 10.23
C ARG A 51 1.56 -6.85 9.47
N TRP A 52 1.59 -6.17 8.30
CA TRP A 52 0.37 -5.83 7.60
C TRP A 52 -0.09 -6.89 6.57
N LEU A 53 0.81 -7.79 6.09
CA LEU A 53 0.39 -8.86 5.18
C LEU A 53 -0.69 -9.76 5.79
N LYS A 54 -0.67 -9.99 7.10
CA LYS A 54 -1.70 -10.77 7.78
C LYS A 54 -3.09 -10.16 7.63
N GLU A 55 -3.17 -8.82 7.68
CA GLU A 55 -4.45 -8.12 7.50
C GLU A 55 -5.02 -8.30 6.09
N VAL A 56 -4.15 -8.32 5.08
CA VAL A 56 -4.57 -8.57 3.69
C VAL A 56 -5.26 -9.93 3.57
N TRP A 57 -4.85 -10.90 4.38
CA TRP A 57 -5.42 -12.25 4.42
C TRP A 57 -6.59 -12.39 5.43
N GLY A 58 -7.15 -11.29 5.92
CA GLY A 58 -8.24 -11.33 6.91
C GLY A 58 -7.82 -11.51 8.37
N GLY A 59 -6.54 -11.37 8.68
CA GLY A 59 -6.02 -11.30 10.06
C GLY A 59 -5.83 -12.65 10.79
N ASN A 60 -6.66 -13.65 10.53
CA ASN A 60 -6.71 -14.90 11.29
C ASN A 60 -6.25 -16.14 10.51
N GLY A 61 -5.93 -16.03 9.23
CA GLY A 61 -5.59 -17.16 8.38
C GLY A 61 -4.29 -16.97 7.61
N GLU A 62 -3.51 -18.04 7.48
CA GLU A 62 -2.56 -18.11 6.37
C GLU A 62 -3.36 -18.43 5.12
N PRO A 63 -3.14 -17.69 4.00
CA PRO A 63 -3.83 -18.01 2.77
C PRO A 63 -3.44 -19.41 2.32
N SER A 64 -4.41 -20.21 1.92
CA SER A 64 -4.15 -21.50 1.28
C SER A 64 -3.85 -21.26 -0.19
N PHE A 65 -2.67 -21.68 -0.62
CA PHE A 65 -2.27 -21.64 -2.02
C PHE A 65 -2.01 -23.06 -2.53
N ASP A 66 -2.35 -23.31 -3.78
CA ASP A 66 -2.11 -24.59 -4.42
C ASP A 66 -0.60 -24.84 -4.66
N SER A 67 0.20 -23.77 -4.74
CA SER A 67 1.63 -23.84 -4.95
C SER A 67 2.37 -22.59 -4.40
N LEU A 68 3.69 -22.75 -4.19
CA LEU A 68 4.57 -21.65 -3.82
C LEU A 68 4.65 -20.59 -4.93
N GLU A 69 4.59 -21.00 -6.18
CA GLU A 69 4.60 -20.13 -7.36
C GLU A 69 3.36 -19.24 -7.39
N GLU A 70 2.20 -19.77 -7.05
CA GLU A 70 0.96 -19.00 -6.96
C GLU A 70 1.03 -17.94 -5.85
N MET A 71 1.48 -18.34 -4.66
CA MET A 71 1.70 -17.43 -3.55
C MET A 71 2.66 -16.30 -3.95
N GLN A 72 3.79 -16.63 -4.56
CA GLN A 72 4.78 -15.65 -4.99
C GLN A 72 4.20 -14.69 -6.03
N ALA A 73 3.45 -15.20 -7.00
CA ALA A 73 2.82 -14.38 -8.03
C ALA A 73 1.82 -13.37 -7.44
N LEU A 74 1.02 -13.76 -6.44
CA LEU A 74 0.11 -12.83 -5.77
C LEU A 74 0.89 -11.80 -4.93
N LEU A 75 1.92 -12.21 -4.19
CA LEU A 75 2.77 -11.30 -3.43
C LEU A 75 3.44 -10.25 -4.35
N ASP A 76 3.93 -10.66 -5.52
CA ASP A 76 4.52 -9.74 -6.50
C ASP A 76 3.51 -8.71 -7.00
N LEU A 77 2.25 -9.11 -7.23
CA LEU A 77 1.17 -8.20 -7.63
C LEU A 77 0.79 -7.24 -6.50
N LEU A 78 0.71 -7.71 -5.26
CA LEU A 78 0.47 -6.88 -4.07
C LEU A 78 1.56 -5.83 -3.92
N MET A 79 2.83 -6.24 -3.97
CA MET A 79 3.97 -5.32 -3.84
C MET A 79 4.06 -4.34 -5.00
N ALA A 80 3.71 -4.77 -6.21
CA ALA A 80 3.65 -3.87 -7.37
C ALA A 80 2.57 -2.78 -7.17
N HIS A 81 1.42 -3.13 -6.60
CA HIS A 81 0.36 -2.17 -6.28
C HIS A 81 0.76 -1.24 -5.12
N TYR A 82 1.31 -1.78 -4.02
CA TYR A 82 1.86 -1.00 -2.92
C TYR A 82 2.86 0.06 -3.42
N ASN A 83 3.83 -0.37 -4.22
CA ASN A 83 4.84 0.52 -4.80
C ASN A 83 4.21 1.57 -5.74
N ARG A 84 3.14 1.23 -6.45
CA ARG A 84 2.40 2.19 -7.28
C ARG A 84 1.74 3.27 -6.42
N VAL A 85 1.06 2.91 -5.34
CA VAL A 85 0.47 3.88 -4.39
C VAL A 85 1.57 4.76 -3.82
N ALA A 86 2.69 4.19 -3.37
CA ALA A 86 3.85 4.93 -2.87
C ALA A 86 4.40 5.94 -3.90
N GLN A 87 4.46 5.57 -5.18
CA GLN A 87 4.89 6.48 -6.25
C GLN A 87 3.91 7.65 -6.44
N MET A 88 2.60 7.42 -6.35
CA MET A 88 1.59 8.47 -6.45
C MET A 88 1.67 9.46 -5.27
N LEU A 89 2.13 9.02 -4.12
CA LEU A 89 2.34 9.84 -2.92
C LEU A 89 3.72 10.52 -2.88
N THR A 90 4.60 10.24 -3.85
CA THR A 90 5.91 10.90 -3.97
C THR A 90 5.78 12.20 -4.78
N PRO A 91 6.40 13.32 -4.34
CA PRO A 91 6.30 14.59 -5.06
C PRO A 91 6.84 14.54 -6.52
N PRO A 92 6.16 15.17 -7.48
CA PRO A 92 4.88 15.89 -7.34
C PRO A 92 3.72 14.90 -7.12
N ALA A 93 3.19 14.88 -5.89
CA ALA A 93 2.20 13.91 -5.46
C ALA A 93 0.86 14.12 -6.21
N SER A 94 0.29 13.01 -6.69
CA SER A 94 -1.00 13.01 -7.35
C SER A 94 -1.65 11.65 -7.10
N TYR A 95 -2.40 11.55 -6.02
CA TYR A 95 -3.05 10.31 -5.64
C TYR A 95 -4.41 10.16 -6.34
N GLY A 96 -4.65 8.98 -6.89
CA GLY A 96 -5.92 8.59 -7.48
C GLY A 96 -6.31 7.20 -6.95
N PRO A 97 -7.28 7.13 -6.02
CA PRO A 97 -7.71 5.88 -5.41
C PRO A 97 -8.34 4.93 -6.43
N VAL A 98 -8.26 3.64 -6.13
CA VAL A 98 -9.00 2.61 -6.85
C VAL A 98 -10.27 2.32 -6.06
N MET A 99 -11.39 2.83 -6.54
CA MET A 99 -12.72 2.64 -5.95
C MET A 99 -13.61 1.84 -6.89
N ASP A 100 -14.55 1.11 -6.31
CA ASP A 100 -15.57 0.42 -7.08
C ASP A 100 -16.64 1.37 -7.58
N GLU A 101 -17.34 0.97 -8.64
CA GLU A 101 -18.42 1.72 -9.23
C GLU A 101 -19.64 0.81 -9.43
N ASP A 102 -20.79 1.23 -8.95
CA ASP A 102 -22.03 0.55 -9.24
C ASP A 102 -22.37 0.64 -10.74
N ARG A 103 -22.37 -0.50 -11.41
CA ARG A 103 -22.53 -0.59 -12.88
C ARG A 103 -23.89 -0.08 -13.37
N ARG A 104 -24.90 0.03 -12.51
CA ARG A 104 -26.25 0.46 -12.89
C ARG A 104 -26.43 1.95 -12.73
N SER A 105 -25.94 2.50 -11.63
CA SER A 105 -26.09 3.93 -11.30
C SER A 105 -24.90 4.78 -11.71
N GLY A 106 -23.71 4.18 -11.94
CA GLY A 106 -22.45 4.89 -12.11
C GLY A 106 -21.96 5.53 -10.81
N GLN A 107 -22.55 5.19 -9.67
CA GLN A 107 -22.15 5.75 -8.37
C GLN A 107 -20.87 5.09 -7.88
N VAL A 108 -19.92 5.91 -7.42
CA VAL A 108 -18.69 5.43 -6.79
C VAL A 108 -19.00 4.86 -5.42
N ILE A 109 -18.51 3.65 -5.14
CA ILE A 109 -18.64 2.96 -3.85
C ILE A 109 -17.34 3.18 -3.09
N ILE A 110 -17.42 3.96 -2.01
CA ILE A 110 -16.24 4.32 -1.19
C ILE A 110 -16.08 3.41 0.03
N ALA A 111 -17.10 2.63 0.39
CA ALA A 111 -17.17 1.92 1.67
C ALA A 111 -15.98 0.98 1.88
N ASP A 112 -15.66 0.15 0.90
CA ASP A 112 -14.58 -0.83 1.00
C ASP A 112 -13.22 -0.14 1.05
N TRP A 113 -13.02 0.91 0.25
CA TRP A 113 -11.79 1.69 0.28
C TRP A 113 -11.57 2.32 1.66
N VAL A 114 -12.61 2.93 2.23
CA VAL A 114 -12.55 3.56 3.57
C VAL A 114 -12.29 2.51 4.65
N GLU A 115 -12.95 1.35 4.59
CA GLU A 115 -12.70 0.27 5.57
C GLU A 115 -11.22 -0.17 5.51
N GLY A 116 -10.66 -0.33 4.31
CA GLY A 116 -9.24 -0.64 4.15
C GLY A 116 -8.33 0.41 4.82
N PHE A 117 -8.61 1.70 4.59
CA PHE A 117 -7.87 2.78 5.24
C PHE A 117 -7.97 2.69 6.78
N ILE A 118 -9.17 2.49 7.31
CA ILE A 118 -9.40 2.35 8.76
C ILE A 118 -8.69 1.12 9.34
N ARG A 119 -8.62 0.02 8.62
CA ARG A 119 -7.84 -1.17 9.04
C ARG A 119 -6.36 -0.83 9.18
N ALA A 120 -5.79 -0.03 8.27
CA ALA A 120 -4.40 0.46 8.41
C ALA A 120 -4.23 1.36 9.65
N VAL A 121 -5.20 2.23 9.94
CA VAL A 121 -5.20 3.08 11.16
C VAL A 121 -5.16 2.22 12.42
N ARG A 122 -5.97 1.16 12.47
CA ARG A 122 -6.05 0.22 13.62
C ARG A 122 -4.76 -0.55 13.88
N LEU A 123 -3.91 -0.72 12.86
CA LEU A 123 -2.61 -1.40 13.03
C LEU A 123 -1.62 -0.62 13.89
N GLN A 124 -1.66 0.71 13.86
CA GLN A 124 -0.69 1.56 14.54
C GLN A 124 -1.33 2.80 15.16
N PRO A 125 -2.26 2.63 16.14
CA PRO A 125 -3.03 3.75 16.71
C PRO A 125 -2.16 4.87 17.31
N SER A 126 -1.04 4.51 17.95
CA SER A 126 -0.11 5.48 18.56
C SER A 126 0.50 6.45 17.56
N SER A 127 0.74 6.00 16.32
CA SER A 127 1.27 6.88 15.27
C SER A 127 0.24 7.92 14.85
N TRP A 128 -1.01 7.52 14.73
CA TRP A 128 -2.12 8.41 14.37
C TRP A 128 -2.48 9.39 15.49
N GLN A 129 -2.25 9.01 16.75
CA GLN A 129 -2.38 9.92 17.88
C GLN A 129 -1.41 11.09 17.75
N ARG A 130 -0.17 10.88 17.29
CA ARG A 130 0.80 11.95 17.02
C ARG A 130 0.30 12.95 15.98
N LEU A 131 -0.45 12.50 14.97
CA LEU A 131 -1.09 13.39 14.01
C LEU A 131 -2.21 14.19 14.68
N SER A 132 -3.08 13.54 15.44
CA SER A 132 -4.21 14.18 16.11
C SER A 132 -3.78 15.20 17.17
N GLU A 133 -2.61 15.03 17.77
CA GLU A 133 -2.04 15.90 18.81
C GLU A 133 -1.00 16.90 18.24
N SER A 134 -0.85 16.97 16.92
CA SER A 134 0.07 17.91 16.27
C SER A 134 -0.51 19.32 16.21
N ASP A 135 0.31 20.31 15.83
CA ASP A 135 -0.13 21.67 15.54
C ASP A 135 -0.56 21.88 14.07
N ASP A 136 -0.67 20.81 13.29
CA ASP A 136 -1.00 20.84 11.85
C ASP A 136 -2.52 20.71 11.66
N GLU A 137 -3.23 21.85 11.67
CA GLU A 137 -4.69 21.90 11.59
C GLU A 137 -5.25 21.26 10.32
N GLU A 138 -4.56 21.39 9.18
CA GLU A 138 -4.98 20.81 7.90
C GLU A 138 -4.91 19.27 7.96
N ALA A 139 -3.83 18.72 8.50
CA ALA A 139 -3.66 17.27 8.64
C ALA A 139 -4.64 16.68 9.66
N ILE A 140 -4.87 17.37 10.79
CA ILE A 140 -5.88 16.97 11.79
C ILE A 140 -7.27 16.95 11.15
N THR A 141 -7.62 17.99 10.40
CA THR A 141 -8.90 18.10 9.71
C THR A 141 -9.07 16.97 8.69
N ALA A 142 -8.03 16.71 7.88
CA ALA A 142 -8.04 15.64 6.89
C ALA A 142 -8.26 14.27 7.53
N PHE A 143 -7.55 13.99 8.62
CA PHE A 143 -7.68 12.75 9.36
C PHE A 143 -9.05 12.61 10.02
N SER A 144 -9.55 13.66 10.67
CA SER A 144 -10.86 13.68 11.31
C SER A 144 -11.99 13.43 10.31
N LEU A 145 -11.96 14.07 9.14
CA LEU A 145 -12.94 13.83 8.07
C LEU A 145 -12.87 12.38 7.57
N MET A 146 -11.67 11.82 7.41
CA MET A 146 -11.50 10.44 7.01
C MET A 146 -12.12 9.46 8.02
N LEU A 147 -11.98 9.73 9.32
CA LEU A 147 -12.56 8.91 10.38
C LEU A 147 -14.08 9.08 10.49
N GLU A 148 -14.62 10.25 10.12
CA GLU A 148 -16.04 10.56 10.20
C GLU A 148 -16.86 9.85 9.10
N ILE A 149 -16.28 9.63 7.89
CA ILE A 149 -16.96 8.99 6.76
C ILE A 149 -17.66 7.67 7.16
N PRO A 150 -17.01 6.68 7.81
CA PRO A 150 -17.67 5.43 8.17
C PRO A 150 -18.68 5.56 9.32
N LEU A 151 -18.70 6.69 10.01
CA LEU A 151 -19.61 6.94 11.14
C LEU A 151 -20.92 7.59 10.68
N VAL A 152 -20.98 8.15 9.46
CA VAL A 152 -22.19 8.78 8.93
C VAL A 152 -23.36 7.80 8.94
N GLY A 153 -24.48 8.25 9.52
CA GLY A 153 -25.69 7.44 9.62
C GLY A 153 -25.70 6.38 10.73
N THR A 154 -24.58 6.18 11.44
CA THR A 154 -24.50 5.22 12.56
C THR A 154 -24.96 5.78 13.90
N GLY A 155 -25.10 7.10 14.01
CA GLY A 155 -25.36 7.81 15.25
C GLY A 155 -24.16 7.90 16.22
N LYS A 156 -22.96 7.52 15.73
CA LYS A 156 -21.71 7.55 16.51
C LYS A 156 -20.77 8.69 16.11
N GLY A 157 -21.03 9.34 14.97
CA GLY A 157 -20.24 10.45 14.47
C GLY A 157 -20.73 11.80 15.02
N ASP A 158 -19.94 12.83 14.82
CA ASP A 158 -20.21 14.19 15.31
C ASP A 158 -21.04 15.03 14.32
N LEU A 159 -21.23 14.54 13.09
CA LEU A 159 -21.96 15.25 12.05
C LEU A 159 -23.49 15.02 12.15
N ASP A 160 -24.25 16.10 11.99
CA ASP A 160 -25.67 15.99 11.73
C ASP A 160 -25.97 15.30 10.37
N ALA A 161 -27.22 14.88 10.18
CA ALA A 161 -27.61 14.11 9.00
C ALA A 161 -27.35 14.87 7.67
N ALA A 162 -27.51 16.18 7.63
CA ALA A 162 -27.32 16.97 6.42
C ALA A 162 -25.85 17.10 6.05
N ARG A 163 -24.99 17.35 7.05
CA ARG A 163 -23.54 17.43 6.87
C ARG A 163 -22.96 16.06 6.55
N GLY A 164 -23.44 15.01 7.21
CA GLY A 164 -23.05 13.64 6.91
C GLY A 164 -23.39 13.24 5.47
N ALA A 165 -24.62 13.51 5.02
CA ALA A 165 -25.02 13.22 3.64
C ALA A 165 -24.16 13.99 2.62
N LYS A 166 -23.81 15.24 2.91
CA LYS A 166 -22.90 16.03 2.07
C LYS A 166 -21.50 15.42 2.05
N LEU A 167 -20.95 15.02 3.21
CA LEU A 167 -19.63 14.38 3.30
C LEU A 167 -19.57 13.12 2.44
N ILE A 168 -20.59 12.26 2.52
CA ILE A 168 -20.63 11.02 1.69
C ILE A 168 -20.72 11.36 0.20
N ALA A 169 -21.51 12.35 -0.18
CA ALA A 169 -21.65 12.76 -1.58
C ALA A 169 -20.35 13.32 -2.17
N ASP A 170 -19.59 14.08 -1.37
CA ASP A 170 -18.34 14.71 -1.78
C ASP A 170 -17.11 13.77 -1.59
N ALA A 171 -17.24 12.68 -0.82
CA ALA A 171 -16.13 11.82 -0.42
C ALA A 171 -15.29 11.27 -1.58
N PRO A 172 -15.87 10.84 -2.73
CA PRO A 172 -15.06 10.36 -3.85
C PRO A 172 -14.02 11.38 -4.33
N ASP A 173 -14.39 12.66 -4.33
CA ASP A 173 -13.53 13.78 -4.76
C ASP A 173 -12.63 14.30 -3.62
N LEU A 174 -13.07 14.14 -2.37
CA LEU A 174 -12.33 14.60 -1.17
C LEU A 174 -11.22 13.63 -0.78
N ILE A 175 -11.45 12.33 -0.81
CA ILE A 175 -10.49 11.30 -0.35
C ILE A 175 -9.08 11.50 -0.93
N PRO A 176 -8.89 11.77 -2.23
CA PRO A 176 -7.55 12.04 -2.77
C PRO A 176 -6.82 13.17 -2.05
N SER A 177 -7.51 14.29 -1.77
CA SER A 177 -6.93 15.44 -1.11
C SER A 177 -6.68 15.20 0.37
N LEU A 178 -7.58 14.48 1.07
CA LEU A 178 -7.36 14.08 2.47
C LEU A 178 -6.12 13.21 2.61
N VAL A 179 -5.94 12.22 1.73
CA VAL A 179 -4.75 11.36 1.71
C VAL A 179 -3.47 12.15 1.44
N LEU A 180 -3.50 13.08 0.47
CA LEU A 180 -2.35 13.92 0.15
C LEU A 180 -1.96 14.85 1.31
N GLU A 181 -2.93 15.37 2.04
CA GLU A 181 -2.70 16.24 3.19
C GLU A 181 -2.05 15.46 4.35
N MET A 182 -2.58 14.29 4.69
CA MET A 182 -1.93 13.40 5.67
C MET A 182 -0.52 12.98 5.22
N ASN A 183 -0.32 12.72 3.92
CA ASN A 183 1.00 12.42 3.37
C ASN A 183 1.98 13.60 3.51
N ARG A 184 1.52 14.83 3.26
CA ARG A 184 2.31 16.06 3.47
C ARG A 184 2.82 16.13 4.91
N PHE A 185 1.92 15.95 5.88
CA PHE A 185 2.26 15.92 7.30
C PHE A 185 3.32 14.85 7.60
N THR A 186 3.06 13.61 7.22
CA THR A 186 3.98 12.48 7.48
C THR A 186 5.38 12.73 6.91
N LYS A 187 5.47 13.29 5.69
CA LYS A 187 6.76 13.60 5.06
C LYS A 187 7.48 14.81 5.67
N SER A 188 6.77 15.65 6.44
CA SER A 188 7.37 16.76 7.20
C SER A 188 7.98 16.32 8.53
N LEU A 189 7.61 15.14 9.03
CA LEU A 189 8.14 14.61 10.28
C LEU A 189 9.61 14.26 10.16
N PRO A 190 10.41 14.50 11.23
CA PRO A 190 11.77 13.98 11.28
C PRO A 190 11.75 12.46 11.12
N PHE A 191 12.63 11.93 10.28
CA PHE A 191 12.76 10.49 10.13
C PHE A 191 13.32 9.89 11.42
N GLU A 192 12.46 9.40 12.29
CA GLU A 192 12.86 8.58 13.42
C GLU A 192 13.09 7.16 12.91
N ARG A 193 14.35 6.72 12.91
CA ARG A 193 14.65 5.31 12.69
C ARG A 193 13.91 4.52 13.78
N PRO A 194 13.07 3.52 13.44
CA PRO A 194 12.50 2.65 14.45
C PRO A 194 13.63 2.17 15.35
N GLY A 195 13.54 2.44 16.64
CA GLY A 195 14.54 2.06 17.64
C GLY A 195 14.57 0.55 17.88
N GLY A 196 15.03 -0.17 16.91
CA GLY A 196 15.31 -1.59 16.90
C GLY A 196 16.13 -1.84 15.67
N ALA A 197 17.39 -2.29 15.84
CA ALA A 197 18.11 -2.89 14.74
C ALA A 197 17.18 -3.96 14.16
N PHE A 198 16.72 -3.77 12.90
CA PHE A 198 16.13 -4.88 12.18
C PHE A 198 17.15 -6.01 12.30
N PRO A 199 16.80 -7.15 12.91
CA PRO A 199 17.67 -8.31 12.84
C PRO A 199 17.57 -8.81 11.40
N PHE A 200 18.29 -8.17 10.48
CA PHE A 200 18.68 -8.87 9.28
C PHE A 200 19.53 -10.03 9.78
N PRO A 201 19.10 -11.29 9.55
CA PRO A 201 19.99 -12.40 9.84
C PRO A 201 21.29 -12.10 9.11
N ALA A 202 22.41 -12.17 9.84
CA ALA A 202 23.75 -11.87 9.33
C ALA A 202 24.16 -12.76 8.13
N ASN A 203 23.26 -13.62 7.65
CA ASN A 203 23.39 -14.56 6.55
C ASN A 203 22.41 -14.34 5.38
N MET A 204 21.82 -13.15 5.22
CA MET A 204 21.28 -12.85 3.90
C MET A 204 22.47 -12.70 2.94
N PRO A 205 22.51 -13.46 1.83
CA PRO A 205 23.48 -13.19 0.78
C PRO A 205 23.30 -11.73 0.38
N ALA A 206 24.40 -10.96 0.39
CA ALA A 206 24.37 -9.57 0.02
C ALA A 206 23.59 -9.45 -1.29
N ALA A 207 22.59 -8.55 -1.31
CA ALA A 207 21.89 -8.22 -2.55
C ALA A 207 22.97 -8.01 -3.62
N PRO A 208 22.81 -8.54 -4.85
CA PRO A 208 23.84 -8.41 -5.86
C PRO A 208 24.12 -6.92 -6.03
N VAL A 209 25.26 -6.50 -5.49
CA VAL A 209 25.81 -5.17 -5.77
C VAL A 209 25.87 -5.12 -7.28
N SER A 210 25.24 -4.15 -7.91
CA SER A 210 25.37 -3.91 -9.34
C SER A 210 26.84 -3.67 -9.63
N THR A 211 27.55 -4.76 -9.85
CA THR A 211 28.96 -4.72 -10.23
C THR A 211 29.02 -4.02 -11.58
N SER A 212 29.72 -2.91 -11.62
CA SER A 212 30.20 -2.32 -12.85
C SER A 212 30.55 -3.45 -13.81
N LYS A 213 29.99 -3.43 -15.03
CA LYS A 213 30.18 -4.47 -16.04
C LYS A 213 31.64 -4.89 -16.07
N ALA A 214 31.93 -6.13 -15.67
CA ALA A 214 33.29 -6.65 -15.69
C ALA A 214 33.86 -6.47 -17.11
N GLY A 215 34.99 -5.86 -17.22
CA GLY A 215 35.68 -5.66 -18.48
C GLY A 215 36.03 -7.03 -19.10
N ARG A 216 36.09 -7.12 -20.42
CA ARG A 216 36.33 -8.36 -21.17
C ARG A 216 37.58 -9.12 -20.69
N ASN A 217 38.58 -8.44 -20.15
CA ASN A 217 39.84 -9.00 -19.66
C ASN A 217 39.93 -9.12 -18.14
N ASP A 218 38.94 -8.69 -17.38
CA ASP A 218 38.92 -8.74 -15.93
C ASP A 218 38.73 -10.18 -15.42
N PRO A 219 39.13 -10.50 -14.17
CA PRO A 219 38.83 -11.76 -13.54
C PRO A 219 37.31 -12.00 -13.54
N CYS A 220 36.88 -13.20 -13.88
CA CYS A 220 35.46 -13.51 -13.93
C CYS A 220 34.84 -13.42 -12.53
N PRO A 221 33.74 -12.67 -12.34
CA PRO A 221 33.08 -12.52 -11.04
C PRO A 221 32.49 -13.82 -10.48
N CYS A 222 32.43 -14.91 -11.28
CA CYS A 222 32.02 -16.23 -10.81
C CYS A 222 33.06 -16.96 -9.93
N GLY A 223 34.24 -16.34 -9.69
CA GLY A 223 35.29 -16.95 -8.88
C GLY A 223 36.14 -18.06 -9.54
N SER A 224 35.94 -18.30 -10.84
CA SER A 224 36.66 -19.37 -11.58
C SER A 224 38.16 -19.11 -11.83
N GLY A 225 38.68 -17.92 -11.48
CA GLY A 225 40.05 -17.49 -11.77
C GLY A 225 40.33 -17.21 -13.25
N LYS A 226 39.39 -17.45 -14.16
CA LYS A 226 39.55 -17.20 -15.60
C LYS A 226 39.12 -15.75 -15.94
N LYS A 227 39.66 -15.20 -17.05
CA LYS A 227 39.21 -13.92 -17.59
C LYS A 227 37.73 -14.00 -18.03
N TYR A 228 36.96 -12.92 -17.81
CA TYR A 228 35.52 -12.89 -18.12
C TYR A 228 35.20 -13.40 -19.54
N LYS A 229 35.93 -12.96 -20.55
CA LYS A 229 35.77 -13.42 -21.95
C LYS A 229 36.01 -14.92 -22.20
N LYS A 230 36.68 -15.63 -21.27
CA LYS A 230 36.95 -17.06 -21.35
C LYS A 230 36.15 -17.90 -20.35
N CYS A 231 35.11 -17.27 -19.71
CA CYS A 231 34.23 -17.89 -18.75
C CYS A 231 32.79 -17.44 -18.99
N CYS A 232 32.18 -16.65 -18.12
CA CYS A 232 30.79 -16.24 -18.23
C CYS A 232 30.51 -15.24 -19.39
N GLY A 233 31.53 -14.65 -19.98
CA GLY A 233 31.45 -13.79 -21.16
C GLY A 233 31.90 -14.45 -22.46
N ALA A 234 32.02 -15.76 -22.49
CA ALA A 234 32.32 -16.53 -23.70
C ALA A 234 30.99 -16.87 -24.40
N ASN A 235 30.55 -15.97 -25.30
CA ASN A 235 29.57 -16.21 -26.36
C ASN A 235 30.26 -15.90 -27.68
#